data_4ca83d4f0ac73b98e3e7131836552716
#
_entry.id   4ca83d4f0ac73b98e3e7131836552716
#
_cell.length_a   1.000
_cell.length_b   1.000
_cell.length_c   1.000
_cell.angle_alpha   90.00
_cell.angle_beta   90.00
_cell.angle_gamma   90.00
#
_symmetry.space_group_name_H-M   'P 1'
#
loop_
_entity.id
_entity.type
_entity.pdbx_description
1 polymer ?
#
loop_
_entity_poly.entity_id
_entity_poly.type
_entity_poly.pdbx_seq_one_letter_code
_entity_poly.pdbx_strand_id
1 'polypeptide(L)'
;MPERMLTIEEFNELLKHWNGEQIKISKHELEDVDTTFLQLDSVSYRTKTRRMDEYQPMHTLSLNGQGEITLEAGGSQPLPDASYEIPLEDTTLYRYDDGTTFTLVTERGTYTIEIMGNNT
;
A
#
# COMPACT_ATOMS: atom_id res chain seq x y z
N MET A 1 -16.89 -5.09 13.33
CA MET A 1 -16.20 -6.32 13.24
C MET A 1 -14.79 -6.16 13.59
N PRO A 2 -14.26 -7.07 14.24
CA PRO A 2 -12.88 -6.92 14.62
C PRO A 2 -11.96 -6.99 13.43
N GLU A 3 -10.82 -6.43 13.60
CA GLU A 3 -9.79 -6.50 12.60
C GLU A 3 -9.32 -7.94 12.47
N ARG A 4 -8.73 -8.22 11.37
CA ARG A 4 -8.29 -9.56 11.08
C ARG A 4 -6.89 -9.49 10.51
N MET A 5 -6.03 -10.37 10.99
CA MET A 5 -4.69 -10.46 10.46
C MET A 5 -4.70 -11.35 9.23
N LEU A 6 -3.97 -10.94 8.22
CA LEU A 6 -3.96 -11.65 6.96
C LEU A 6 -2.57 -12.17 6.65
N THR A 7 -2.53 -13.21 5.83
CA THR A 7 -1.28 -13.59 5.19
C THR A 7 -1.09 -12.70 3.98
N ILE A 8 0.13 -12.72 3.45
CA ILE A 8 0.39 -11.92 2.26
C ILE A 8 -0.49 -12.38 1.10
N GLU A 9 -0.74 -13.67 1.01
CA GLU A 9 -1.58 -14.18 -0.07
C GLU A 9 -3.01 -13.70 0.07
N GLU A 10 -3.52 -13.72 1.29
CA GLU A 10 -4.87 -13.24 1.52
C GLU A 10 -4.97 -11.76 1.23
N PHE A 11 -3.96 -11.01 1.65
CA PHE A 11 -3.93 -9.58 1.41
C PHE A 11 -3.97 -9.28 -0.09
N ASN A 12 -3.14 -9.99 -0.86
CA ASN A 12 -3.11 -9.78 -2.29
C ASN A 12 -4.44 -10.08 -2.94
N GLU A 13 -5.06 -11.18 -2.52
CA GLU A 13 -6.33 -11.56 -3.12
C GLU A 13 -7.41 -10.52 -2.83
N LEU A 14 -7.46 -10.05 -1.60
CA LEU A 14 -8.48 -9.07 -1.24
C LEU A 14 -8.21 -7.74 -1.92
N LEU A 15 -6.97 -7.34 -1.99
CA LEU A 15 -6.64 -6.07 -2.60
C LEU A 15 -6.96 -6.06 -4.08
N LYS A 16 -6.82 -7.20 -4.74
CA LYS A 16 -7.13 -7.26 -6.17
C LYS A 16 -8.59 -6.98 -6.46
N HIS A 17 -9.44 -7.22 -5.50
CA HIS A 17 -10.85 -6.92 -5.71
C HIS A 17 -11.11 -5.43 -5.79
N TRP A 18 -10.14 -4.63 -5.43
CA TRP A 18 -10.29 -3.19 -5.50
C TRP A 18 -9.80 -2.62 -6.84
N ASN A 19 -9.40 -3.48 -7.76
CA ASN A 19 -9.00 -3.00 -9.08
C ASN A 19 -10.14 -2.21 -9.69
N GLY A 20 -9.82 -1.05 -10.22
CA GLY A 20 -10.82 -0.17 -10.78
C GLY A 20 -11.37 0.85 -9.81
N GLU A 21 -11.01 0.73 -8.54
CA GLU A 21 -11.50 1.66 -7.53
C GLU A 21 -10.46 2.72 -7.24
N GLN A 22 -10.92 3.81 -6.69
CA GLN A 22 -10.02 4.84 -6.25
C GLN A 22 -9.66 4.59 -4.79
N ILE A 23 -8.40 4.64 -4.49
CA ILE A 23 -7.93 4.35 -3.15
C ILE A 23 -7.09 5.49 -2.62
N LYS A 24 -6.97 5.51 -1.32
CA LYS A 24 -6.16 6.49 -0.62
C LYS A 24 -5.11 5.73 0.18
N ILE A 25 -3.86 6.10 0.01
CA ILE A 25 -2.77 5.47 0.71
C ILE A 25 -2.14 6.49 1.62
N SER A 26 -2.11 6.20 2.92
CA SER A 26 -1.49 7.07 3.89
C SER A 26 -0.28 6.36 4.45
N LYS A 27 0.86 7.02 4.40
CA LYS A 27 2.09 6.47 4.95
C LYS A 27 2.47 7.28 6.17
N HIS A 28 2.58 6.62 7.30
CA HIS A 28 2.98 7.24 8.54
C HIS A 28 4.36 6.76 8.91
N GLU A 29 5.31 7.67 8.94
CA GLU A 29 6.68 7.32 9.26
C GLU A 29 7.19 8.36 10.23
N LEU A 30 7.38 7.97 11.47
CA LEU A 30 7.75 8.90 12.54
C LEU A 30 6.71 10.00 12.61
N GLU A 31 7.08 11.22 12.33
CA GLU A 31 6.12 12.30 12.38
C GLU A 31 5.62 12.72 11.02
N ASP A 32 6.08 12.04 9.99
CA ASP A 32 5.69 12.41 8.64
C ASP A 32 4.48 11.61 8.20
N VAL A 33 3.57 12.27 7.53
CA VAL A 33 2.41 11.61 6.96
C VAL A 33 2.31 12.02 5.50
N ASP A 34 2.38 11.05 4.62
CA ASP A 34 2.21 11.29 3.19
C ASP A 34 0.92 10.64 2.74
N THR A 35 0.19 11.34 1.89
CA THR A 35 -1.08 10.84 1.39
C THR A 35 -1.02 10.77 -0.12
N THR A 36 -1.45 9.66 -0.67
CA THR A 36 -1.49 9.44 -2.11
C THR A 36 -2.88 8.98 -2.48
N PHE A 37 -3.43 9.59 -3.51
CA PHE A 37 -4.69 9.15 -4.08
C PHE A 37 -4.40 8.46 -5.40
N LEU A 38 -4.98 7.32 -5.61
CA LEU A 38 -4.63 6.48 -6.75
C LEU A 38 -5.86 5.81 -7.31
N GLN A 39 -5.99 5.88 -8.63
CA GLN A 39 -6.98 5.07 -9.33
C GLN A 39 -6.32 3.73 -9.59
N LEU A 40 -6.72 2.72 -8.87
CA LEU A 40 -6.02 1.44 -8.91
C LEU A 40 -6.40 0.68 -10.18
N ASP A 41 -5.41 0.40 -11.00
CA ASP A 41 -5.61 -0.42 -12.19
C ASP A 41 -5.28 -1.85 -11.93
N SER A 42 -4.18 -2.10 -11.29
CA SER A 42 -3.75 -3.46 -11.05
C SER A 42 -2.78 -3.49 -9.89
N VAL A 43 -2.56 -4.68 -9.37
CA VAL A 43 -1.66 -4.90 -8.26
C VAL A 43 -0.60 -5.88 -8.73
N SER A 44 0.65 -5.52 -8.52
CA SER A 44 1.77 -6.41 -8.86
C SER A 44 2.55 -6.69 -7.60
N TYR A 45 3.13 -7.85 -7.55
CA TYR A 45 3.87 -8.26 -6.38
C TYR A 45 5.15 -8.91 -6.88
N ARG A 46 6.28 -8.37 -6.42
CA ARG A 46 7.57 -8.89 -6.85
C ARG A 46 8.39 -9.29 -5.66
N THR A 47 9.05 -10.42 -5.79
CA THR A 47 9.97 -10.89 -4.79
C THR A 47 11.35 -10.56 -5.30
N LYS A 48 12.10 -9.83 -4.50
CA LYS A 48 13.43 -9.48 -4.87
C LYS A 48 14.35 -10.00 -3.81
N THR A 49 15.19 -10.90 -4.18
CA THR A 49 16.16 -11.46 -3.25
C THR A 49 17.47 -10.81 -3.54
N ARG A 50 17.95 -10.03 -2.60
CA ARG A 50 19.24 -9.46 -2.75
C ARG A 50 20.26 -10.49 -2.41
N ARG A 51 21.33 -10.44 -3.07
CA ARG A 51 22.38 -11.36 -2.77
C ARG A 51 23.39 -10.67 -1.97
N MET A 52 24.44 -11.23 -1.81
CA MET A 52 25.54 -10.72 -1.11
C MET A 52 25.26 -10.56 0.32
N ASP A 53 25.28 -9.39 0.84
CA ASP A 53 25.14 -9.22 2.24
C ASP A 53 23.73 -9.14 2.70
N GLU A 54 22.81 -9.10 1.81
CA GLU A 54 21.43 -8.96 2.24
C GLU A 54 20.87 -10.30 2.51
N TYR A 55 20.42 -10.52 3.68
CA TYR A 55 19.80 -11.76 3.99
C TYR A 55 18.33 -11.70 3.99
N GLN A 56 17.75 -10.52 4.17
CA GLN A 56 16.31 -10.45 4.30
C GLN A 56 15.69 -10.45 2.96
N PRO A 57 14.72 -11.33 2.70
CA PRO A 57 13.99 -11.27 1.46
C PRO A 57 13.22 -9.97 1.41
N MET A 58 13.28 -9.31 0.30
CA MET A 58 12.55 -8.08 0.10
C MET A 58 11.51 -8.34 -0.94
N HIS A 59 10.33 -7.85 -0.66
CA HIS A 59 9.22 -7.95 -1.58
C HIS A 59 8.72 -6.55 -1.85
N THR A 60 8.19 -6.33 -3.02
CA THR A 60 7.65 -5.03 -3.36
C THR A 60 6.23 -5.21 -3.85
N LEU A 61 5.32 -4.49 -3.22
CA LEU A 61 3.95 -4.43 -3.67
C LEU A 61 3.81 -3.18 -4.50
N SER A 62 3.37 -3.33 -5.74
CA SER A 62 3.18 -2.20 -6.63
C SER A 62 1.70 -2.00 -6.87
N LEU A 63 1.23 -0.82 -6.53
CA LEU A 63 -0.15 -0.43 -6.80
C LEU A 63 -0.10 0.42 -8.04
N ASN A 64 -0.56 -0.12 -9.15
CA ASN A 64 -0.39 0.50 -10.44
C ASN A 64 -1.63 1.28 -10.82
N GLY A 65 -1.41 2.47 -11.35
CA GLY A 65 -2.50 3.33 -11.76
C GLY A 65 -2.07 4.76 -11.71
N GLN A 66 -2.98 5.64 -12.04
CA GLN A 66 -2.68 7.06 -12.05
C GLN A 66 -3.07 7.68 -10.74
N GLY A 67 -2.25 8.56 -10.24
CA GLY A 67 -2.55 9.15 -8.96
C GLY A 67 -1.67 10.34 -8.68
N GLU A 68 -1.86 10.91 -7.50
CA GLU A 68 -1.16 12.09 -7.06
C GLU A 68 -0.76 11.96 -5.62
N ILE A 69 0.43 12.44 -5.32
CA ILE A 69 0.92 12.51 -3.95
C ILE A 69 0.65 13.91 -3.45
N THR A 70 0.00 14.02 -2.30
CA THR A 70 -0.24 15.30 -1.67
C THR A 70 0.95 15.63 -0.79
N LEU A 71 1.52 16.79 -1.00
CA LEU A 71 2.69 17.22 -0.25
C LEU A 71 2.28 17.94 1.00
N GLU A 72 3.09 17.80 2.03
CA GLU A 72 2.82 18.46 3.28
C GLU A 72 2.79 19.97 3.14
N ALA A 73 3.63 20.49 2.28
CA ALA A 73 3.69 21.91 2.10
C ALA A 73 2.52 22.45 1.29
N GLY A 74 1.65 21.57 0.86
CA GLY A 74 0.55 21.97 0.00
C GLY A 74 0.89 21.62 -1.43
N GLY A 75 -0.12 21.40 -2.23
CA GLY A 75 0.09 21.03 -3.62
C GLY A 75 0.16 19.53 -3.77
N SER A 76 0.29 19.10 -5.00
CA SER A 76 0.35 17.69 -5.29
C SER A 76 1.22 17.46 -6.51
N GLN A 77 1.68 16.24 -6.67
CA GLN A 77 2.47 15.84 -7.81
C GLN A 77 1.96 14.52 -8.34
N PRO A 78 2.05 14.30 -9.65
CA PRO A 78 1.66 12.99 -10.18
C PRO A 78 2.64 11.93 -9.73
N LEU A 79 2.12 10.70 -9.63
CA LEU A 79 2.96 9.57 -9.27
C LEU A 79 3.93 9.28 -10.41
N PRO A 80 5.19 9.07 -10.08
CA PRO A 80 6.13 8.66 -11.12
C PRO A 80 5.78 7.25 -11.58
N ASP A 81 5.91 7.01 -12.87
CA ASP A 81 5.71 5.70 -13.46
C ASP A 81 4.34 5.11 -13.18
N ALA A 82 3.38 5.94 -12.80
CA ALA A 82 2.01 5.52 -12.57
C ALA A 82 1.97 4.30 -11.64
N SER A 83 2.74 4.34 -10.57
CA SER A 83 2.68 3.26 -9.62
C SER A 83 3.18 3.73 -8.26
N TYR A 84 2.65 3.10 -7.23
CA TYR A 84 3.04 3.37 -5.85
C TYR A 84 3.59 2.07 -5.31
N GLU A 85 4.82 2.10 -4.81
CA GLU A 85 5.48 0.90 -4.37
C GLU A 85 5.62 0.88 -2.87
N ILE A 86 5.32 -0.24 -2.27
CA ILE A 86 5.44 -0.43 -0.84
C ILE A 86 6.41 -1.57 -0.61
N PRO A 87 7.54 -1.31 0.03
CA PRO A 87 8.46 -2.40 0.34
C PRO A 87 7.92 -3.22 1.50
N LEU A 88 7.99 -4.51 1.35
CA LEU A 88 7.49 -5.43 2.35
C LEU A 88 8.63 -6.28 2.86
N GLU A 89 8.53 -6.67 4.11
CA GLU A 89 9.53 -7.51 4.76
C GLU A 89 8.84 -8.72 5.33
N ASP A 90 9.63 -9.68 5.77
CA ASP A 90 9.06 -10.86 6.40
C ASP A 90 8.27 -10.51 7.63
N THR A 91 8.64 -9.44 8.30
CA THR A 91 7.98 -9.05 9.55
C THR A 91 6.80 -8.13 9.33
N THR A 92 6.47 -7.81 8.10
CA THR A 92 5.34 -6.93 7.83
C THR A 92 4.05 -7.59 8.27
N LEU A 93 3.22 -6.83 8.96
CA LEU A 93 1.92 -7.31 9.40
C LEU A 93 0.84 -6.70 8.53
N TYR A 94 -0.18 -7.50 8.24
CA TYR A 94 -1.26 -7.06 7.36
C TYR A 94 -2.56 -7.18 8.12
N ARG A 95 -3.28 -6.08 8.23
CA ARG A 95 -4.56 -6.06 8.93
C ARG A 95 -5.64 -5.59 7.99
N TYR A 96 -6.83 -6.06 8.21
CA TYR A 96 -7.98 -5.75 7.37
C TYR A 96 -9.13 -5.35 8.29
N ASP A 97 -9.61 -4.13 8.12
CA ASP A 97 -10.66 -3.60 8.99
C ASP A 97 -11.92 -3.37 8.18
N ASP A 98 -12.99 -3.99 8.58
CA ASP A 98 -14.34 -3.67 8.07
C ASP A 98 -14.48 -3.71 6.57
N GLY A 99 -13.58 -4.35 5.87
CA GLY A 99 -13.71 -4.48 4.44
C GLY A 99 -13.38 -3.23 3.66
N THR A 100 -12.93 -2.18 4.32
CA THR A 100 -12.65 -0.91 3.64
C THR A 100 -11.23 -0.43 3.82
N THR A 101 -10.49 -1.02 4.74
CA THR A 101 -9.17 -0.49 5.08
C THR A 101 -8.19 -1.62 5.32
N PHE A 102 -7.04 -1.52 4.68
CA PHE A 102 -5.91 -2.39 4.99
C PHE A 102 -4.86 -1.57 5.71
N THR A 103 -4.24 -2.16 6.70
CA THR A 103 -3.13 -1.53 7.41
C THR A 103 -1.93 -2.45 7.33
N LEU A 104 -0.83 -1.92 6.85
CA LEU A 104 0.42 -2.66 6.76
C LEU A 104 1.40 -2.05 7.72
N VAL A 105 1.87 -2.85 8.65
CA VAL A 105 2.83 -2.38 9.65
C VAL A 105 4.18 -2.93 9.27
N THR A 106 5.09 -2.05 8.88
CA THR A 106 6.43 -2.42 8.51
C THR A 106 7.41 -1.83 9.50
N GLU A 107 8.65 -2.20 9.37
CA GLU A 107 9.66 -1.65 10.26
C GLU A 107 9.90 -0.18 10.03
N ARG A 108 9.60 0.29 8.84
CA ARG A 108 9.83 1.69 8.53
C ARG A 108 8.67 2.58 8.86
N GLY A 109 7.47 2.03 8.84
CA GLY A 109 6.31 2.83 9.11
C GLY A 109 5.05 2.05 8.88
N THR A 110 3.94 2.75 8.93
CA THR A 110 2.64 2.13 8.77
C THR A 110 1.96 2.70 7.55
N TYR A 111 1.46 1.81 6.71
CA TYR A 111 0.71 2.20 5.52
C TYR A 111 -0.74 1.83 5.72
N THR A 112 -1.62 2.77 5.41
CA THR A 112 -3.05 2.52 5.46
C THR A 112 -3.59 2.69 4.06
N ILE A 113 -4.29 1.69 3.55
CA ILE A 113 -4.87 1.73 2.22
C ILE A 113 -6.37 1.65 2.37
N GLU A 114 -7.06 2.71 1.95
CA GLU A 114 -8.50 2.79 2.09
C GLU A 114 -9.16 2.90 0.75
N ILE A 115 -10.28 2.21 0.58
CA ILE A 115 -11.06 2.39 -0.64
C ILE A 115 -11.86 3.68 -0.47
N MET A 116 -11.83 4.50 -1.50
CA MET A 116 -12.58 5.75 -1.49
C MET A 116 -13.94 5.46 -2.03
N GLY A 117 -14.77 5.04 -1.30
CA GLY A 117 -15.99 4.58 -1.76
C GLY A 117 -16.70 5.61 -2.50
N ASN A 118 -17.31 5.40 -3.36
CA ASN A 118 -18.05 6.25 -3.90
C ASN A 118 -19.33 6.08 -3.66
N ASN A 119 -19.71 6.15 -3.06
CA ASN A 119 -20.79 5.94 -2.73
C ASN A 119 -21.76 6.39 -3.20
N THR A 120 -22.03 6.33 -3.65
CA THR A 120 -22.91 6.72 -4.18
C THR A 120 -23.81 6.80 -3.90
#